data_830bfc4b23dd99ecab5aac5cf2bc708e
#
_entry.id   830bfc4b23dd99ecab5aac5cf2bc708e
#
_cell.length_a   1.000
_cell.length_b   1.000
_cell.length_c   1.000
_cell.angle_alpha   90.00
_cell.angle_beta   90.00
_cell.angle_gamma   90.00
#
_symmetry.space_group_name_H-M   'P 1'
#
loop_
_entity.id
_entity.type
_entity.pdbx_description
1 polymer ?
#
loop_
_entity_poly.entity_id
_entity_poly.type
_entity_poly.pdbx_seq_one_letter_code
_entity_poly.pdbx_strand_id
1 'polypeptide(L)'
;MLLSKLVGERVKEAPADVTILSHALLARAGYIKPVANGIFSLTSPAQLMAKNIEDIIRDEMNRIDGQEVKFPVVMPRELWEQSGRYSSIGSEMVRFKDRSGKDMLLGTVSYTHLTLP
;
A
#
# COMPACT_ATOMS: atom_id res chain seq x y z
N MET A 1 -24.08 8.39 -3.57
CA MET A 1 -23.52 8.25 -4.95
C MET A 1 -24.42 7.32 -5.74
N LEU A 2 -24.80 7.67 -6.98
CA LEU A 2 -25.63 6.81 -7.83
C LEU A 2 -24.78 5.68 -8.43
N LEU A 3 -25.28 4.45 -8.38
CA LEU A 3 -24.60 3.27 -8.95
C LEU A 3 -24.30 3.41 -10.44
N SER A 4 -25.16 4.14 -11.18
CA SER A 4 -24.96 4.43 -12.61
C SER A 4 -23.82 5.38 -12.93
N LYS A 5 -23.26 6.05 -11.91
CA LYS A 5 -22.14 6.98 -12.02
C LYS A 5 -20.84 6.43 -11.45
N LEU A 6 -20.84 5.18 -10.98
CA LEU A 6 -19.62 4.53 -10.47
C LEU A 6 -18.66 4.21 -11.62
N VAL A 7 -17.41 4.52 -11.40
CA VAL A 7 -16.32 4.06 -12.25
C VAL A 7 -16.06 2.57 -11.96
N GLY A 8 -15.99 1.77 -13.00
CA GLY A 8 -15.77 0.32 -12.92
C GLY A 8 -16.95 -0.46 -13.51
N GLU A 9 -16.63 -1.56 -14.15
CA GLU A 9 -17.61 -2.47 -14.72
C GLU A 9 -17.83 -3.66 -13.78
N ARG A 10 -19.08 -4.08 -13.65
CA ARG A 10 -19.44 -5.31 -12.94
C ARG A 10 -19.41 -6.48 -13.90
N VAL A 11 -18.80 -7.55 -13.46
CA VAL A 11 -18.76 -8.79 -14.23
C VAL A 11 -19.49 -9.91 -13.48
N LYS A 12 -20.11 -10.84 -14.22
CA LYS A 12 -20.83 -11.97 -13.61
C LYS A 12 -19.88 -12.99 -13.00
N GLU A 13 -18.76 -13.21 -13.65
CA GLU A 13 -17.79 -14.23 -13.25
C GLU A 13 -16.53 -13.59 -12.69
N ALA A 14 -15.92 -14.24 -11.70
CA ALA A 14 -14.61 -13.85 -11.22
C ALA A 14 -13.52 -14.26 -12.23
N PRO A 15 -12.39 -13.54 -12.27
CA PRO A 15 -11.23 -14.03 -13.04
C PRO A 15 -10.86 -15.43 -12.62
N ALA A 16 -10.48 -16.29 -13.58
CA ALA A 16 -10.26 -17.72 -13.38
C ALA A 16 -9.10 -18.05 -12.40
N ASP A 17 -8.19 -17.13 -12.23
CA ASP A 17 -7.00 -17.23 -11.36
C ASP A 17 -7.27 -16.78 -9.91
N VAL A 18 -8.49 -16.30 -9.61
CA VAL A 18 -8.82 -15.79 -8.27
C VAL A 18 -9.44 -16.87 -7.40
N THR A 19 -8.67 -17.32 -6.41
CA THR A 19 -9.09 -18.38 -5.47
C THR A 19 -9.69 -17.82 -4.17
N ILE A 20 -9.35 -16.59 -3.78
CA ILE A 20 -9.81 -15.98 -2.53
C ILE A 20 -11.16 -15.33 -2.74
N LEU A 21 -12.15 -15.70 -1.92
CA LEU A 21 -13.53 -15.23 -2.03
C LEU A 21 -13.67 -13.71 -1.99
N SER A 22 -12.99 -13.05 -1.07
CA SER A 22 -13.02 -11.57 -0.96
C SER A 22 -12.47 -10.89 -2.21
N HIS A 23 -11.38 -11.41 -2.77
CA HIS A 23 -10.83 -10.92 -4.03
C HIS A 23 -11.82 -11.12 -5.18
N ALA A 24 -12.41 -12.31 -5.30
CA ALA A 24 -13.41 -12.61 -6.32
C ALA A 24 -14.60 -11.64 -6.26
N LEU A 25 -15.10 -11.38 -5.07
CA LEU A 25 -16.23 -10.45 -4.86
C LEU A 25 -15.88 -9.01 -5.23
N LEU A 26 -14.71 -8.52 -4.80
CA LEU A 26 -14.25 -7.18 -5.12
C LEU A 26 -14.01 -6.97 -6.63
N ALA A 27 -13.40 -7.97 -7.29
CA ALA A 27 -13.18 -7.95 -8.74
C ALA A 27 -14.51 -7.97 -9.52
N ARG A 28 -15.44 -8.87 -9.15
CA ARG A 28 -16.78 -8.96 -9.77
C ARG A 28 -17.58 -7.67 -9.60
N ALA A 29 -17.49 -7.05 -8.43
CA ALA A 29 -18.20 -5.79 -8.17
C ALA A 29 -17.56 -4.58 -8.87
N GLY A 30 -16.39 -4.75 -9.51
CA GLY A 30 -15.64 -3.65 -10.10
C GLY A 30 -15.04 -2.69 -9.05
N TYR A 31 -14.81 -3.17 -7.84
CA TYR A 31 -14.22 -2.39 -6.74
C TYR A 31 -12.70 -2.33 -6.82
N ILE A 32 -12.09 -3.36 -7.37
CA ILE A 32 -10.66 -3.40 -7.69
C ILE A 32 -10.47 -3.68 -9.17
N LYS A 33 -9.41 -3.12 -9.74
CA LYS A 33 -9.01 -3.35 -11.13
C LYS A 33 -7.53 -3.76 -11.15
N PRO A 34 -7.20 -4.93 -11.69
CA PRO A 34 -5.81 -5.37 -11.77
C PRO A 34 -5.01 -4.47 -12.72
N VAL A 35 -3.80 -4.12 -12.31
CA VAL A 35 -2.83 -3.37 -13.11
C VAL A 35 -1.68 -4.29 -13.50
N ALA A 36 -1.17 -5.04 -12.54
CA ALA A 36 -0.15 -6.07 -12.70
C ALA A 36 -0.32 -7.12 -11.60
N ASN A 37 0.49 -8.16 -11.61
CA ASN A 37 0.43 -9.21 -10.61
C ASN A 37 0.68 -8.63 -9.21
N GLY A 38 -0.29 -8.75 -8.31
CA GLY A 38 -0.25 -8.17 -6.96
C GLY A 38 -0.49 -6.66 -6.89
N ILE A 39 -0.73 -5.98 -8.02
CA ILE A 39 -0.95 -4.53 -8.07
C ILE A 39 -2.36 -4.24 -8.58
N PHE A 40 -3.13 -3.51 -7.78
CA PHE A 40 -4.54 -3.21 -8.06
C PHE A 40 -4.82 -1.71 -7.92
N SER A 41 -5.68 -1.21 -8.79
CA SER A 41 -6.33 0.09 -8.59
C SER A 41 -7.60 -0.10 -7.79
N LEU A 42 -7.83 0.76 -6.81
CA LEU A 42 -9.07 0.81 -6.06
C LEU A 42 -10.02 1.81 -6.72
N THR A 43 -11.24 1.37 -7.01
CA THR A 43 -12.30 2.28 -7.43
C THR A 43 -12.95 2.94 -6.21
N SER A 44 -13.83 3.91 -6.43
CA SER A 44 -14.44 4.72 -5.39
C SER A 44 -15.03 3.91 -4.22
N PRO A 45 -15.79 2.82 -4.43
CA PRO A 45 -16.32 2.02 -3.32
C PRO A 45 -15.23 1.35 -2.49
N ALA A 46 -14.20 0.78 -3.14
CA ALA A 46 -13.08 0.16 -2.42
C ALA A 46 -12.26 1.18 -1.66
N GLN A 47 -12.06 2.37 -2.22
CA GLN A 47 -11.39 3.48 -1.55
C GLN A 47 -12.12 3.92 -0.29
N LEU A 48 -13.46 3.98 -0.33
CA LEU A 48 -14.27 4.29 0.86
C LEU A 48 -14.16 3.19 1.93
N MET A 49 -14.16 1.93 1.52
CA MET A 49 -13.95 0.80 2.44
C MET A 49 -12.57 0.87 3.10
N ALA A 50 -11.52 1.10 2.31
CA ALA A 50 -10.16 1.26 2.83
C ALA A 50 -10.09 2.42 3.83
N LYS A 51 -10.65 3.57 3.47
CA LYS A 51 -10.70 4.73 4.38
C LYS A 51 -11.41 4.42 5.70
N ASN A 52 -12.54 3.71 5.68
CA ASN A 52 -13.24 3.34 6.90
C ASN A 52 -12.38 2.42 7.80
N ILE A 53 -11.63 1.49 7.19
CA ILE A 53 -10.70 0.63 7.93
C ILE A 53 -9.56 1.46 8.53
N GLU A 54 -8.98 2.37 7.75
CA GLU A 54 -7.94 3.30 8.23
C GLU A 54 -8.42 4.15 9.39
N ASP A 55 -9.66 4.66 9.32
CA ASP A 55 -10.25 5.49 10.37
C ASP A 55 -10.44 4.68 11.67
N ILE A 56 -10.87 3.40 11.58
CA ILE A 56 -10.98 2.51 12.75
C ILE A 56 -9.59 2.27 13.37
N ILE A 57 -8.59 1.98 12.56
CA ILE A 57 -7.21 1.76 13.04
C ILE A 57 -6.69 3.03 13.72
N ARG A 58 -6.91 4.18 13.11
CA ARG A 58 -6.50 5.49 13.65
C ARG A 58 -7.13 5.75 15.00
N ASP A 59 -8.43 5.48 15.14
CA ASP A 59 -9.15 5.66 16.39
C ASP A 59 -8.62 4.75 17.50
N GLU A 60 -8.35 3.49 17.18
CA GLU A 60 -7.78 2.55 18.16
C GLU A 60 -6.35 2.93 18.57
N MET A 61 -5.52 3.39 17.62
CA MET A 61 -4.17 3.87 17.93
C MET A 61 -4.18 5.15 18.76
N ASN A 62 -5.11 6.07 18.49
CA ASN A 62 -5.26 7.29 19.30
C ASN A 62 -5.66 6.97 20.75
N ARG A 63 -6.44 5.90 21.00
CA ARG A 63 -6.84 5.49 22.35
C ARG A 63 -5.67 5.02 23.22
N ILE A 64 -4.57 4.60 22.61
CA ILE A 64 -3.34 4.19 23.29
C ILE A 64 -2.24 5.25 23.18
N ASP A 65 -2.61 6.51 22.95
CA ASP A 65 -1.71 7.67 22.79
C ASP A 65 -0.71 7.51 21.62
N GLY A 66 -1.07 6.74 20.58
CA GLY A 66 -0.28 6.63 19.36
C GLY A 66 -0.31 7.93 18.55
N GLN A 67 0.79 8.23 17.86
CA GLN A 67 0.90 9.39 17.00
C GLN A 67 1.02 8.97 15.54
N GLU A 68 0.13 9.49 14.68
CA GLU A 68 0.22 9.23 13.25
C GLU A 68 1.35 10.05 12.63
N VAL A 69 2.28 9.39 11.96
CA VAL A 69 3.38 10.02 11.24
C VAL A 69 3.42 9.55 9.79
N LYS A 70 3.87 10.39 8.88
CA LYS A 70 4.01 10.07 7.47
C LYS A 70 5.48 10.19 7.07
N PHE A 71 6.11 9.06 6.82
CA PHE A 71 7.48 9.03 6.32
C PHE A 71 7.52 9.05 4.78
N PRO A 72 8.58 9.58 4.18
CA PRO A 72 8.78 9.51 2.74
C PRO A 72 9.04 8.06 2.32
N VAL A 73 8.45 7.67 1.19
CA VAL A 73 8.67 6.34 0.59
C VAL A 73 10.05 6.26 -0.07
N VAL A 74 10.49 7.35 -0.67
CA VAL A 74 11.82 7.47 -1.29
C VAL A 74 12.80 8.04 -0.29
N MET A 75 13.92 7.37 -0.11
CA MET A 75 14.96 7.75 0.84
C MET A 75 16.34 7.75 0.20
N PRO A 76 17.25 8.65 0.66
CA PRO A 76 18.63 8.63 0.22
C PRO A 76 19.38 7.42 0.79
N ARG A 77 20.36 6.91 0.03
CA ARG A 77 21.19 5.76 0.38
C ARG A 77 21.90 5.93 1.72
N GLU A 78 22.38 7.13 2.00
CA GLU A 78 23.21 7.46 3.16
C GLU A 78 22.53 7.10 4.49
N LEU A 79 21.21 7.30 4.61
CA LEU A 79 20.46 6.94 5.82
C LEU A 79 20.49 5.43 6.09
N TRP A 80 20.45 4.64 5.03
CA TRP A 80 20.48 3.19 5.14
C TRP A 80 21.87 2.62 5.35
N GLU A 81 22.89 3.31 4.86
CA GLU A 81 24.28 2.99 5.16
C GLU A 81 24.61 3.23 6.62
N GLN A 82 24.13 4.35 7.21
CA GLN A 82 24.32 4.64 8.63
C GLN A 82 23.73 3.55 9.54
N SER A 83 22.61 2.95 9.13
CA SER A 83 21.99 1.83 9.86
C SER A 83 22.64 0.48 9.58
N GLY A 84 23.59 0.39 8.66
CA GLY A 84 24.20 -0.87 8.20
C GLY A 84 23.27 -1.74 7.34
N ARG A 85 22.04 -1.31 7.10
CA ARG A 85 21.02 -2.12 6.40
C ARG A 85 21.14 -2.06 4.88
N TYR A 86 21.82 -1.09 4.32
CA TYR A 86 21.93 -0.95 2.87
C TYR A 86 22.57 -2.15 2.19
N SER A 87 23.60 -2.74 2.82
CA SER A 87 24.30 -3.91 2.31
C SER A 87 23.71 -5.24 2.77
N SER A 88 23.03 -5.26 3.93
CA SER A 88 22.46 -6.49 4.49
C SER A 88 21.14 -6.90 3.85
N ILE A 89 20.36 -5.94 3.28
CA ILE A 89 19.14 -6.23 2.54
C ILE A 89 19.51 -6.50 1.08
N GLY A 90 19.11 -7.65 0.58
CA GLY A 90 19.44 -8.12 -0.77
C GLY A 90 18.63 -7.45 -1.89
N SER A 91 18.21 -8.26 -2.87
CA SER A 91 17.45 -7.83 -4.06
C SER A 91 16.02 -7.34 -3.75
N GLU A 92 15.54 -7.54 -2.54
CA GLU A 92 14.21 -7.07 -2.10
C GLU A 92 14.13 -5.54 -2.02
N MET A 93 15.27 -4.87 -1.83
CA MET A 93 15.32 -3.42 -1.79
C MET A 93 15.38 -2.85 -3.21
N VAL A 94 14.40 -2.04 -3.56
CA VAL A 94 14.39 -1.29 -4.82
C VAL A 94 15.38 -0.13 -4.73
N ARG A 95 16.42 -0.18 -5.56
CA ARG A 95 17.46 0.85 -5.66
C ARG A 95 17.40 1.50 -7.04
N PHE A 96 17.57 2.81 -7.09
CA PHE A 96 17.57 3.56 -8.34
C PHE A 96 18.43 4.82 -8.19
N LYS A 97 18.69 5.49 -9.30
CA LYS A 97 19.37 6.80 -9.31
C LYS A 97 18.37 7.88 -9.70
N ASP A 98 18.46 9.01 -9.03
CA ASP A 98 17.72 10.21 -9.43
C ASP A 98 18.34 10.82 -10.71
N ARG A 99 17.74 11.90 -11.21
CA ARG A 99 18.23 12.62 -12.41
C ARG A 99 19.63 13.21 -12.22
N SER A 100 20.04 13.47 -10.99
CA SER A 100 21.37 14.00 -10.63
C SER A 100 22.40 12.90 -10.38
N GLY A 101 22.02 11.63 -10.53
CA GLY A 101 22.89 10.48 -10.32
C GLY A 101 23.04 10.05 -8.87
N LYS A 102 22.26 10.60 -7.93
CA LYS A 102 22.27 10.19 -6.53
C LYS A 102 21.59 8.86 -6.36
N ASP A 103 22.17 8.02 -5.52
CA ASP A 103 21.59 6.73 -5.15
C ASP A 103 20.42 6.92 -4.20
N MET A 104 19.27 6.43 -4.61
CA MET A 104 18.01 6.47 -3.88
C MET A 104 17.45 5.06 -3.74
N LEU A 105 16.56 4.88 -2.80
CA LEU A 105 15.87 3.61 -2.61
C LEU A 105 14.42 3.83 -2.19
N LEU A 106 13.60 2.80 -2.42
CA LEU A 106 12.30 2.72 -1.77
C LEU A 106 12.49 2.06 -0.42
N GLY A 107 12.07 2.76 0.63
CA GLY A 107 12.16 2.24 1.98
C GLY A 107 11.34 0.96 2.11
N THR A 108 11.99 -0.13 2.49
CA THR A 108 11.30 -1.32 2.97
C THR A 108 10.76 -0.98 4.36
N VAL A 109 9.52 -0.52 4.40
CA VAL A 109 8.98 0.01 5.64
C VAL A 109 8.33 -1.12 6.43
N SER A 110 8.98 -1.50 7.49
CA SER A 110 8.36 -2.26 8.57
C SER A 110 8.04 -1.28 9.69
N TYR A 111 6.83 -0.74 9.70
CA TYR A 111 6.38 0.17 10.78
C TYR A 111 6.08 -0.56 12.10
N THR A 112 6.35 -1.84 12.18
CA THR A 112 6.05 -2.67 13.34
C THR A 112 6.91 -2.39 14.58
N HIS A 113 7.80 -1.39 14.54
CA HIS A 113 8.72 -1.11 15.65
C HIS A 113 8.88 0.39 15.96
N LEU A 114 7.87 1.20 15.69
CA LEU A 114 7.77 2.50 16.34
C LEU A 114 7.05 2.35 17.67
N THR A 115 7.63 1.60 18.57
CA THR A 115 7.41 1.82 19.99
C THR A 115 8.25 3.02 20.36
N LEU A 116 7.61 4.18 20.43
CA LEU A 116 8.18 5.32 21.12
C LEU A 116 8.33 4.95 22.60
N PRO A 117 9.44 5.33 23.24
CA PRO A 117 9.64 5.09 24.66
C PRO A 117 8.61 5.83 25.48
#